data_94af5fd818ca542cd499c2607ca08b26
#
_entry.id   94af5fd818ca542cd499c2607ca08b26
#
_cell.length_a   1.000
_cell.length_b   1.000
_cell.length_c   1.000
_cell.angle_alpha   90.00
_cell.angle_beta   90.00
_cell.angle_gamma   90.00
#
_symmetry.space_group_name_H-M   'P 1'
#
loop_
_entity.id
_entity.type
_entity.pdbx_description
1 polymer ?
#
loop_
_entity_poly.entity_id
_entity_poly.type
_entity_poly.pdbx_seq_one_letter_code
_entity_poly.pdbx_strand_id
1 'polypeptide(L)'
;MTAVQPQPHVPLPSELVIPPGPYQYVPRLPVPDATPLAVCDEAVAELRARADAWVRTSPERKRELLDEVLRATLPLIDRWTRLGSLHEGLDPAGPDAAEETIVGPYIFLRGVRLHRDALDGIIRTGVPRIPGGVRTLPDGRVVARVMPTDLLD
;
A
#
# COMPACT_ATOMS: atom_id res chain seq x y z
N MET A 1 -11.51 -2.80 22.38
CA MET A 1 -10.59 -3.13 21.27
C MET A 1 -10.69 -4.62 21.04
N THR A 2 -11.51 -5.03 20.07
CA THR A 2 -11.62 -6.44 19.68
C THR A 2 -10.40 -6.74 18.81
N ALA A 3 -9.57 -7.69 19.23
CA ALA A 3 -8.41 -8.10 18.46
C ALA A 3 -8.88 -8.64 17.10
N VAL A 4 -8.35 -8.07 16.01
CA VAL A 4 -8.54 -8.63 14.67
C VAL A 4 -7.93 -10.01 14.69
N GLN A 5 -8.77 -11.03 14.52
CA GLN A 5 -8.31 -12.41 14.43
C GLN A 5 -7.41 -12.54 13.18
N PRO A 6 -6.24 -13.18 13.29
CA PRO A 6 -5.42 -13.43 12.12
C PRO A 6 -6.21 -14.27 11.12
N GLN A 7 -6.30 -13.81 9.89
CA GLN A 7 -6.93 -14.53 8.79
C GLN A 7 -6.28 -15.92 8.66
N PRO A 8 -7.08 -16.98 8.41
CA PRO A 8 -6.53 -18.31 8.24
C PRO A 8 -5.50 -18.31 7.11
N HIS A 9 -4.36 -18.91 7.38
CA HIS A 9 -3.30 -19.12 6.41
C HIS A 9 -3.85 -19.97 5.26
N VAL A 10 -4.08 -19.36 4.09
CA VAL A 10 -4.40 -20.12 2.89
C VAL A 10 -3.09 -20.80 2.45
N PRO A 11 -3.00 -22.15 2.55
CA PRO A 11 -1.81 -22.86 2.10
C PRO A 11 -1.65 -22.64 0.59
N LEU A 12 -0.45 -22.27 0.16
CA LEU A 12 -0.10 -22.27 -1.26
C LEU A 12 -0.18 -23.73 -1.77
N PRO A 13 -0.75 -23.96 -2.97
CA PRO A 13 -0.72 -25.28 -3.57
C PRO A 13 0.73 -25.76 -3.66
N SER A 14 1.07 -26.83 -2.96
CA SER A 14 2.42 -27.42 -2.96
C SER A 14 2.79 -28.10 -4.27
N GLU A 15 1.85 -28.20 -5.21
CA GLU A 15 1.97 -28.98 -6.45
C GLU A 15 1.96 -28.15 -7.73
N LEU A 16 2.20 -26.82 -7.63
CA LEU A 16 2.30 -26.02 -8.85
C LEU A 16 3.64 -26.30 -9.54
N VAL A 17 3.67 -27.32 -10.41
CA VAL A 17 4.80 -27.58 -11.30
C VAL A 17 4.72 -26.61 -12.46
N ILE A 18 5.65 -25.67 -12.50
CA ILE A 18 5.77 -24.68 -13.58
C ILE A 18 6.73 -25.23 -14.63
N PRO A 19 6.28 -25.48 -15.86
CA PRO A 19 7.15 -25.96 -16.94
C PRO A 19 8.09 -24.85 -17.44
N PRO A 20 9.33 -25.09 -17.86
CA PRO A 20 10.30 -24.09 -18.28
C PRO A 20 10.01 -23.52 -19.69
N GLY A 21 10.00 -22.17 -19.85
CA GLY A 21 9.80 -21.48 -21.14
C GLY A 21 9.71 -19.95 -21.01
N PRO A 22 9.85 -19.17 -22.10
CA PRO A 22 10.04 -17.71 -22.04
C PRO A 22 8.78 -16.89 -21.65
N TYR A 23 7.61 -17.42 -21.63
CA TYR A 23 6.39 -16.78 -21.09
C TYR A 23 5.45 -17.87 -20.60
N GLN A 24 5.42 -18.10 -19.30
CA GLN A 24 4.59 -19.19 -18.77
C GLN A 24 3.48 -18.64 -17.91
N TYR A 25 2.27 -18.77 -18.46
CA TYR A 25 1.09 -18.64 -17.65
C TYR A 25 0.92 -19.90 -16.79
N VAL A 26 0.92 -19.70 -15.50
CA VAL A 26 0.54 -20.73 -14.54
C VAL A 26 -0.98 -20.65 -14.29
N PRO A 27 -1.63 -21.73 -13.81
CA PRO A 27 -3.03 -21.65 -13.41
C PRO A 27 -3.22 -20.54 -12.35
N ARG A 28 -4.17 -19.65 -12.60
CA ARG A 28 -4.53 -18.60 -11.64
C ARG A 28 -5.07 -19.21 -10.36
N LEU A 29 -4.84 -18.55 -9.25
CA LEU A 29 -5.50 -18.89 -7.99
C LEU A 29 -7.02 -18.76 -8.15
N PRO A 30 -7.82 -19.65 -7.50
CA PRO A 30 -9.26 -19.53 -7.51
C PRO A 30 -9.67 -18.15 -6.95
N VAL A 31 -10.63 -17.51 -7.61
CA VAL A 31 -11.22 -16.26 -7.09
C VAL A 31 -12.00 -16.60 -5.82
N PRO A 32 -11.76 -15.90 -4.70
CA PRO A 32 -12.54 -16.11 -3.48
C PRO A 32 -13.99 -15.71 -3.69
N ASP A 33 -14.88 -16.29 -2.88
CA ASP A 33 -16.28 -15.91 -2.87
C ASP A 33 -16.45 -14.41 -2.61
N ALA A 34 -17.44 -13.81 -3.26
CA ALA A 34 -17.74 -12.39 -3.06
C ALA A 34 -18.15 -12.12 -1.60
N THR A 35 -17.59 -11.08 -1.00
CA THR A 35 -18.01 -10.62 0.33
C THR A 35 -19.49 -10.22 0.30
N PRO A 36 -20.37 -10.74 1.18
CA PRO A 36 -21.76 -10.33 1.24
C PRO A 36 -21.90 -8.81 1.42
N LEU A 37 -22.83 -8.18 0.68
CA LEU A 37 -23.04 -6.72 0.76
C LEU A 37 -23.30 -6.23 2.18
N ALA A 38 -24.03 -6.99 2.99
CA ALA A 38 -24.29 -6.62 4.39
C ALA A 38 -23.00 -6.47 5.20
N VAL A 39 -21.98 -7.32 4.97
CA VAL A 39 -20.67 -7.22 5.64
C VAL A 39 -19.93 -5.96 5.18
N CYS A 40 -20.05 -5.62 3.90
CA CYS A 40 -19.48 -4.38 3.37
C CYS A 40 -20.16 -3.14 3.98
N ASP A 41 -21.50 -3.16 4.08
CA ASP A 41 -22.28 -2.06 4.68
C ASP A 41 -21.94 -1.87 6.16
N GLU A 42 -21.81 -2.94 6.92
CA GLU A 42 -21.38 -2.90 8.33
C GLU A 42 -19.97 -2.29 8.46
N ALA A 43 -19.02 -2.70 7.62
CA ALA A 43 -17.66 -2.15 7.63
C ALA A 43 -17.65 -0.64 7.30
N VAL A 44 -18.45 -0.20 6.32
CA VAL A 44 -18.60 1.22 5.97
C VAL A 44 -19.25 1.99 7.13
N ALA A 45 -20.27 1.44 7.79
CA ALA A 45 -20.92 2.07 8.94
C ALA A 45 -19.94 2.23 10.11
N GLU A 46 -19.11 1.22 10.40
CA GLU A 46 -18.07 1.31 11.43
C GLU A 46 -17.03 2.40 11.10
N LEU A 47 -16.54 2.47 9.86
CA LEU A 47 -15.61 3.51 9.44
C LEU A 47 -16.20 4.91 9.61
N ARG A 48 -17.46 5.11 9.21
CA ARG A 48 -18.19 6.40 9.39
C ARG A 48 -18.32 6.77 10.85
N ALA A 49 -18.68 5.83 11.70
CA ALA A 49 -18.81 6.06 13.14
C ALA A 49 -17.47 6.49 13.80
N ARG A 50 -16.34 6.11 13.23
CA ARG A 50 -15.00 6.44 13.73
C ARG A 50 -14.34 7.64 13.04
N ALA A 51 -14.95 8.20 11.99
CA ALA A 51 -14.35 9.25 11.18
C ALA A 51 -13.93 10.47 12.00
N ASP A 52 -14.80 10.96 12.89
CA ASP A 52 -14.49 12.11 13.74
C ASP A 52 -13.36 11.84 14.73
N ALA A 53 -13.26 10.63 15.27
CA ALA A 53 -12.15 10.25 16.14
C ALA A 53 -10.82 10.22 15.34
N TRP A 54 -10.87 9.75 14.12
CA TRP A 54 -9.69 9.76 13.22
C TRP A 54 -9.24 11.19 12.88
N VAL A 55 -10.17 12.11 12.61
CA VAL A 55 -9.83 13.51 12.36
C VAL A 55 -9.11 14.13 13.56
N ARG A 56 -9.54 13.80 14.78
CA ARG A 56 -8.93 14.29 16.03
C ARG A 56 -7.62 13.56 16.43
N THR A 57 -7.28 12.48 15.76
CA THR A 57 -5.99 11.77 16.00
C THR A 57 -4.83 12.69 15.62
N SER A 58 -3.87 12.88 16.54
CA SER A 58 -2.74 13.77 16.31
C SER A 58 -1.85 13.33 15.14
N PRO A 59 -1.14 14.24 14.48
CA PRO A 59 -0.15 13.90 13.46
C PRO A 59 0.91 12.91 13.95
N GLU A 60 1.37 13.05 15.21
CA GLU A 60 2.35 12.15 15.83
C GLU A 60 1.81 10.73 15.89
N ARG A 61 0.57 10.56 16.38
CA ARG A 61 -0.04 9.22 16.46
C ARG A 61 -0.29 8.61 15.06
N LYS A 62 -0.70 9.41 14.09
CA LYS A 62 -0.81 8.97 12.69
C LYS A 62 0.53 8.51 12.13
N ARG A 63 1.60 9.25 12.43
CA ARG A 63 2.96 8.91 12.01
C ARG A 63 3.43 7.58 12.65
N GLU A 64 3.17 7.36 13.96
CA GLU A 64 3.46 6.10 14.64
C GLU A 64 2.73 4.91 13.98
N LEU A 65 1.46 5.08 13.64
CA LEU A 65 0.68 4.05 12.94
C LEU A 65 1.29 3.69 11.58
N LEU A 66 1.82 4.67 10.84
CA LEU A 66 2.53 4.39 9.59
C LEU A 66 3.83 3.61 9.81
N ASP A 67 4.57 3.89 10.90
CA ASP A 67 5.75 3.09 11.27
C ASP A 67 5.37 1.65 11.66
N GLU A 68 4.23 1.47 12.31
CA GLU A 68 3.68 0.13 12.60
C GLU A 68 3.31 -0.62 11.30
N VAL A 69 2.67 0.07 10.35
CA VAL A 69 2.33 -0.48 9.02
C VAL A 69 3.59 -0.90 8.26
N LEU A 70 4.62 -0.04 8.20
CA LEU A 70 5.90 -0.39 7.54
C LEU A 70 6.51 -1.66 8.14
N ARG A 71 6.64 -1.71 9.46
CA ARG A 71 7.20 -2.88 10.16
C ARG A 71 6.41 -4.15 9.94
N ALA A 72 5.08 -4.06 9.92
CA ALA A 72 4.20 -5.20 9.71
C ALA A 72 4.20 -5.68 8.25
N THR A 73 4.44 -4.80 7.29
CA THR A 73 4.43 -5.13 5.86
C THR A 73 5.73 -5.80 5.39
N LEU A 74 6.89 -5.38 5.94
CA LEU A 74 8.20 -5.89 5.48
C LEU A 74 8.28 -7.44 5.41
N PRO A 75 7.86 -8.22 6.41
CA PRO A 75 7.92 -9.69 6.34
C PRO A 75 6.91 -10.31 5.37
N LEU A 76 6.00 -9.51 4.81
CA LEU A 76 4.96 -10.00 3.90
C LEU A 76 5.31 -9.80 2.42
N ILE A 77 6.41 -9.09 2.10
CA ILE A 77 6.75 -8.67 0.73
C ILE A 77 6.83 -9.88 -0.22
N ASP A 78 7.63 -10.88 0.13
CA ASP A 78 7.82 -12.06 -0.72
C ASP A 78 6.51 -12.81 -0.95
N ARG A 79 5.71 -12.96 0.10
CA ARG A 79 4.40 -13.59 0.01
C ARG A 79 3.43 -12.78 -0.85
N TRP A 80 3.44 -11.45 -0.70
CA TRP A 80 2.61 -10.56 -1.49
C TRP A 80 2.95 -10.67 -2.99
N THR A 81 4.23 -10.50 -3.35
CA THR A 81 4.70 -10.64 -4.74
C THR A 81 4.33 -12.01 -5.31
N ARG A 82 4.60 -13.08 -4.55
CA ARG A 82 4.28 -14.43 -4.99
C ARG A 82 2.78 -14.64 -5.24
N LEU A 83 1.92 -14.20 -4.32
CA LEU A 83 0.47 -14.34 -4.47
C LEU A 83 -0.07 -13.46 -5.60
N GLY A 84 0.44 -12.23 -5.78
CA GLY A 84 0.11 -11.36 -6.89
C GLY A 84 0.42 -12.02 -8.22
N SER A 85 1.66 -12.49 -8.41
CA SER A 85 2.08 -13.22 -9.61
C SER A 85 1.16 -14.41 -9.92
N LEU A 86 0.87 -15.25 -8.93
CA LEU A 86 -0.02 -16.40 -9.12
C LEU A 86 -1.46 -15.97 -9.46
N HIS A 87 -1.94 -14.87 -8.91
CA HIS A 87 -3.26 -14.34 -9.21
C HIS A 87 -3.36 -13.85 -10.65
N GLU A 88 -2.30 -13.23 -11.15
CA GLU A 88 -2.18 -12.80 -12.56
C GLU A 88 -1.91 -13.98 -13.52
N GLY A 89 -1.56 -15.14 -13.01
CA GLY A 89 -1.17 -16.32 -13.80
C GLY A 89 0.28 -16.25 -14.27
N LEU A 90 1.14 -15.52 -13.57
CA LEU A 90 2.55 -15.37 -13.85
C LEU A 90 3.37 -16.36 -13.01
N ASP A 91 4.52 -16.79 -13.55
CA ASP A 91 5.51 -17.54 -12.77
C ASP A 91 6.15 -16.64 -11.72
N PRO A 92 5.98 -16.92 -10.39
CA PRO A 92 6.62 -16.13 -9.35
C PRO A 92 8.14 -16.13 -9.35
N ALA A 93 8.78 -17.07 -10.06
CA ALA A 93 10.23 -17.13 -10.25
C ALA A 93 10.67 -16.53 -11.60
N GLY A 94 9.73 -16.16 -12.44
CA GLY A 94 9.97 -15.57 -13.75
C GLY A 94 10.30 -14.07 -13.69
N PRO A 95 10.81 -13.51 -14.79
CA PRO A 95 11.15 -12.09 -14.87
C PRO A 95 9.92 -11.16 -14.68
N ASP A 96 8.74 -11.62 -15.08
CA ASP A 96 7.51 -10.82 -15.02
C ASP A 96 7.01 -10.62 -13.58
N ALA A 97 7.44 -11.46 -12.63
CA ALA A 97 7.16 -11.27 -11.20
C ALA A 97 7.78 -9.98 -10.62
N ALA A 98 8.76 -9.39 -11.32
CA ALA A 98 9.32 -8.10 -10.94
C ALA A 98 8.29 -6.98 -11.03
N GLU A 99 7.35 -7.04 -11.97
CA GLU A 99 6.24 -6.08 -12.08
C GLU A 99 5.37 -6.12 -10.82
N GLU A 100 5.01 -7.32 -10.35
CA GLU A 100 4.24 -7.47 -9.10
C GLU A 100 4.94 -6.92 -7.87
N THR A 101 6.28 -7.01 -7.83
CA THR A 101 7.06 -6.39 -6.76
C THR A 101 6.97 -4.86 -6.82
N ILE A 102 7.00 -4.29 -8.02
CA ILE A 102 6.96 -2.83 -8.22
C ILE A 102 5.55 -2.29 -7.96
N VAL A 103 4.52 -2.85 -8.63
CA VAL A 103 3.15 -2.31 -8.54
C VAL A 103 2.45 -2.65 -7.22
N GLY A 104 2.90 -3.70 -6.53
CA GLY A 104 2.39 -4.12 -5.24
C GLY A 104 3.15 -3.52 -4.06
N PRO A 105 4.05 -4.29 -3.42
CA PRO A 105 4.70 -3.88 -2.18
C PRO A 105 5.56 -2.62 -2.31
N TYR A 106 6.27 -2.40 -3.42
CA TYR A 106 7.12 -1.22 -3.58
C TYR A 106 6.30 0.08 -3.59
N ILE A 107 5.28 0.18 -4.44
CA ILE A 107 4.40 1.38 -4.51
C ILE A 107 3.71 1.60 -3.16
N PHE A 108 3.22 0.54 -2.52
CA PHE A 108 2.60 0.64 -1.20
C PHE A 108 3.57 1.20 -0.15
N LEU A 109 4.75 0.62 0.00
CA LEU A 109 5.74 1.07 0.98
C LEU A 109 6.24 2.48 0.68
N ARG A 110 6.42 2.82 -0.61
CA ARG A 110 6.75 4.18 -1.02
C ARG A 110 5.65 5.17 -0.61
N GLY A 111 4.39 4.83 -0.87
CA GLY A 111 3.25 5.65 -0.46
C GLY A 111 3.21 5.88 1.06
N VAL A 112 3.37 4.82 1.86
CA VAL A 112 3.41 4.92 3.33
C VAL A 112 4.57 5.82 3.79
N ARG A 113 5.77 5.69 3.20
CA ARG A 113 6.92 6.55 3.52
C ARG A 113 6.65 8.02 3.20
N LEU A 114 6.09 8.32 2.03
CA LEU A 114 5.76 9.70 1.63
C LEU A 114 4.74 10.33 2.58
N HIS A 115 3.72 9.59 3.01
CA HIS A 115 2.76 10.08 4.01
C HIS A 115 3.42 10.33 5.37
N ARG A 116 4.32 9.44 5.79
CA ARG A 116 5.10 9.62 7.02
C ARG A 116 5.96 10.89 6.95
N ASP A 117 6.68 11.11 5.84
CA ASP A 117 7.52 12.29 5.64
C ASP A 117 6.69 13.57 5.61
N ALA A 118 5.47 13.52 5.05
CA ALA A 118 4.54 14.65 5.10
C ALA A 118 4.10 14.96 6.54
N LEU A 119 3.79 13.92 7.34
CA LEU A 119 3.45 14.08 8.77
C LEU A 119 4.64 14.63 9.57
N ASP A 120 5.86 14.16 9.32
CA ASP A 120 7.07 14.72 9.95
C ASP A 120 7.25 16.21 9.61
N GLY A 121 6.90 16.64 8.40
CA GLY A 121 6.84 18.05 8.02
C GLY A 121 5.82 18.82 8.85
N ILE A 122 4.59 18.32 8.92
CA ILE A 122 3.48 18.93 9.68
C ILE A 122 3.83 19.06 11.17
N ILE A 123 4.38 18.00 11.78
CA ILE A 123 4.81 18.00 13.19
C ILE A 123 5.85 19.09 13.47
N ARG A 124 6.81 19.27 12.57
CA ARG A 124 7.91 20.23 12.76
C ARG A 124 7.55 21.67 12.47
N THR A 125 6.72 21.91 11.45
CA THR A 125 6.52 23.25 10.88
C THR A 125 5.05 23.65 10.68
N GLY A 126 4.10 22.76 11.00
CA GLY A 126 2.67 22.96 10.78
C GLY A 126 2.19 22.70 9.35
N VAL A 127 3.10 22.45 8.41
CA VAL A 127 2.78 22.18 7.00
C VAL A 127 3.64 21.04 6.46
N PRO A 128 3.16 20.26 5.49
CA PRO A 128 3.99 19.26 4.83
C PRO A 128 5.10 19.93 4.02
N ARG A 129 6.24 19.26 3.92
CA ARG A 129 7.31 19.70 3.02
C ARG A 129 6.85 19.59 1.57
N ILE A 130 7.02 20.69 0.81
CA ILE A 130 6.79 20.68 -0.63
C ILE A 130 8.17 20.58 -1.32
N PRO A 131 8.50 19.46 -1.99
CA PRO A 131 9.74 19.34 -2.74
C PRO A 131 9.85 20.43 -3.81
N GLY A 132 11.03 21.05 -3.96
CA GLY A 132 11.23 22.15 -4.93
C GLY A 132 10.59 23.48 -4.55
N GLY A 133 9.93 23.55 -3.37
CA GLY A 133 9.34 24.78 -2.87
C GLY A 133 8.09 25.26 -3.62
N VAL A 134 7.67 26.47 -3.30
CA VAL A 134 6.53 27.14 -3.95
C VAL A 134 6.95 28.49 -4.50
N ARG A 135 6.30 28.95 -5.58
CA ARG A 135 6.44 30.30 -6.11
C ARG A 135 5.07 30.96 -6.27
N THR A 136 5.01 32.24 -6.04
CA THR A 136 3.80 33.01 -6.30
C THR A 136 3.91 33.69 -7.68
N LEU A 137 2.89 33.54 -8.50
CA LEU A 137 2.77 34.20 -9.79
C LEU A 137 2.35 35.67 -9.61
N PRO A 138 2.53 36.52 -10.65
CA PRO A 138 2.10 37.94 -10.58
C PRO A 138 0.62 38.13 -10.30
N ASP A 139 -0.22 37.16 -10.65
CA ASP A 139 -1.66 37.18 -10.41
C ASP A 139 -2.07 36.63 -9.00
N GLY A 140 -1.08 36.36 -8.12
CA GLY A 140 -1.29 35.86 -6.77
C GLY A 140 -1.47 34.36 -6.64
N ARG A 141 -1.51 33.59 -7.73
CA ARG A 141 -1.62 32.12 -7.66
C ARG A 141 -0.32 31.51 -7.13
N VAL A 142 -0.47 30.51 -6.27
CA VAL A 142 0.66 29.72 -5.75
C VAL A 142 0.86 28.48 -6.61
N VAL A 143 2.09 28.28 -7.08
CA VAL A 143 2.48 27.10 -7.87
C VAL A 143 3.45 26.28 -7.05
N ALA A 144 3.09 25.04 -6.81
CA ALA A 144 3.94 24.03 -6.20
C ALA A 144 4.50 23.09 -7.27
N ARG A 145 5.75 22.68 -7.13
CA ARG A 145 6.35 21.69 -8.01
C ARG A 145 5.88 20.30 -7.59
N VAL A 146 5.28 19.55 -8.52
CA VAL A 146 4.73 18.20 -8.28
C VAL A 146 5.47 17.11 -9.07
N MET A 147 6.37 17.48 -9.98
CA MET A 147 7.22 16.52 -10.67
C MET A 147 8.41 16.13 -9.79
N PRO A 148 8.98 14.94 -9.97
CA PRO A 148 10.19 14.52 -9.28
C PRO A 148 11.28 15.59 -9.31
N THR A 149 11.96 15.78 -8.19
CA THR A 149 12.99 16.83 -8.03
C THR A 149 14.39 16.26 -8.00
N ASP A 150 14.52 14.95 -7.78
CA ASP A 150 15.79 14.21 -7.83
C ASP A 150 15.55 12.76 -8.29
N LEU A 151 16.63 11.98 -8.37
CA LEU A 151 16.59 10.58 -8.84
C LEU A 151 15.98 9.61 -7.84
N LEU A 152 15.69 10.05 -6.61
CA LEU A 152 15.14 9.22 -5.53
C LEU A 152 13.66 9.51 -5.23
N ASP A 153 13.09 10.51 -5.90
CA ASP A 153 11.67 10.90 -5.78
C ASP A 153 10.72 9.94 -6.52
#